data_fc9b8e61603191a057666f282996d5b8
#
_entry.id   fc9b8e61603191a057666f282996d5b8
#
_cell.length_a   1.000
_cell.length_b   1.000
_cell.length_c   1.000
_cell.angle_alpha   90.00
_cell.angle_beta   90.00
_cell.angle_gamma   90.00
#
_symmetry.space_group_name_H-M   'P 1'
#
loop_
_entity.id
_entity.type
_entity.pdbx_description
1 polymer ?
#
loop_
_entity_poly.entity_id
_entity_poly.type
_entity_poly.pdbx_seq_one_letter_code
_entity_poly.pdbx_strand_id
1 'polypeptide(L)'
;MGRTEFRILGPLEVAVDDERIELGAPKQRAALASLLLENGRVVPRAALIEAIWGEEAPPAAAASLQVYIHGLRRALGADRIETLGSGYRVRLDQDELDLARFEQLV
;
A
#
# COMPACT_ATOMS: atom_id res chain seq x y z
N MET A 1 -4.70 14.76 16.63
CA MET A 1 -4.68 14.32 15.22
C MET A 1 -3.53 13.36 15.02
N GLY A 2 -3.81 12.20 14.44
CA GLY A 2 -2.81 11.19 14.23
C GLY A 2 -1.80 11.54 13.14
N ARG A 3 -0.55 11.24 13.40
CA ARG A 3 0.50 11.35 12.40
C ARG A 3 0.78 9.97 11.85
N THR A 4 0.56 9.77 10.55
CA THR A 4 0.83 8.52 9.87
C THR A 4 2.18 8.59 9.17
N GLU A 5 2.97 7.54 9.29
CA GLU A 5 4.24 7.42 8.61
C GLU A 5 4.35 6.06 7.94
N PHE A 6 4.64 6.06 6.64
CA PHE A 6 4.88 4.85 5.87
C PHE A 6 6.38 4.72 5.62
N ARG A 7 6.98 3.63 6.06
CA ARG A 7 8.42 3.39 5.95
C ARG A 7 8.68 2.25 4.99
N ILE A 8 9.34 2.55 3.87
CA ILE A 8 9.68 1.54 2.86
C ILE A 8 11.17 1.49 2.51
N LEU A 9 12.00 2.36 3.12
CA LEU A 9 13.45 2.36 2.88
C LEU A 9 14.17 1.27 3.67
N GLY A 10 13.45 0.50 4.44
CA GLY A 10 13.87 -0.70 5.14
C GLY A 10 12.73 -1.69 5.08
N PRO A 11 12.57 -2.58 6.07
CA PRO A 11 11.37 -3.42 6.15
C PRO A 11 10.12 -2.55 6.17
N LEU A 12 9.09 -2.96 5.44
CA LEU A 12 7.84 -2.19 5.38
C LEU A 12 7.22 -2.05 6.77
N GLU A 13 7.00 -0.83 7.19
CA GLU A 13 6.34 -0.51 8.44
C GLU A 13 5.38 0.67 8.25
N VAL A 14 4.27 0.65 8.96
CA VAL A 14 3.38 1.79 9.07
C VAL A 14 3.23 2.13 10.54
N ALA A 15 3.39 3.40 10.86
CA ALA A 15 3.21 3.90 12.22
C ALA A 15 2.17 5.03 12.22
N VAL A 16 1.30 5.02 13.22
CA VAL A 16 0.37 6.12 13.49
C VAL A 16 0.67 6.60 14.90
N ASP A 17 1.04 7.87 15.05
CA ASP A 17 1.46 8.46 16.33
C ASP A 17 2.58 7.65 17.00
N ASP A 18 3.55 7.22 16.20
CA ASP A 18 4.71 6.41 16.62
C ASP A 18 4.38 4.98 17.04
N GLU A 19 3.13 4.54 16.91
CA GLU A 19 2.75 3.16 17.16
C GLU A 19 2.70 2.37 15.86
N ARG A 20 3.38 1.22 15.83
CA ARG A 20 3.39 0.35 14.68
C ARG A 20 2.02 -0.27 14.47
N ILE A 21 1.54 -0.25 13.23
CA ILE A 21 0.27 -0.84 12.84
C ILE A 21 0.51 -2.20 12.21
N GLU A 22 -0.26 -3.19 12.63
CA GLU A 22 -0.23 -4.53 12.06
C GLU A 22 -0.82 -4.54 10.67
N LEU A 23 -0.07 -5.01 9.68
CA LEU A 23 -0.48 -4.96 8.27
C LEU A 23 -1.01 -6.28 7.71
N GLY A 24 -0.99 -7.35 8.52
CA GLY A 24 -1.52 -8.63 8.12
C GLY A 24 -0.52 -9.50 7.36
N ALA A 25 -1.03 -10.38 6.50
CA ALA A 25 -0.25 -11.39 5.80
C ALA A 25 0.77 -10.79 4.84
N PRO A 26 1.83 -11.55 4.47
CA PRO A 26 2.88 -11.05 3.57
C PRO A 26 2.37 -10.51 2.24
N LYS A 27 1.37 -11.15 1.62
CA LYS A 27 0.81 -10.66 0.34
C LYS A 27 0.01 -9.38 0.52
N GLN A 28 -0.65 -9.19 1.65
CA GLN A 28 -1.32 -7.93 1.96
C GLN A 28 -0.29 -6.81 2.12
N ARG A 29 0.83 -7.09 2.78
CA ARG A 29 1.94 -6.14 2.91
C ARG A 29 2.56 -5.83 1.55
N ALA A 30 2.70 -6.84 0.68
CA ALA A 30 3.21 -6.64 -0.67
C ALA A 30 2.31 -5.73 -1.50
N ALA A 31 0.99 -5.86 -1.35
CA ALA A 31 0.05 -4.96 -2.01
C ALA A 31 0.26 -3.52 -1.58
N LEU A 32 0.40 -3.27 -0.29
CA LEU A 32 0.64 -1.92 0.21
C LEU A 32 1.98 -1.39 -0.28
N ALA A 33 3.04 -2.19 -0.24
CA ALA A 33 4.36 -1.78 -0.71
C ALA A 33 4.32 -1.36 -2.18
N SER A 34 3.60 -2.12 -3.02
CA SER A 34 3.46 -1.80 -4.43
C SER A 34 2.74 -0.46 -4.64
N LEU A 35 1.72 -0.17 -3.85
CA LEU A 35 1.02 1.11 -3.90
C LEU A 35 1.91 2.27 -3.44
N LEU A 36 2.68 2.05 -2.38
CA LEU A 36 3.56 3.09 -1.83
C LEU A 36 4.69 3.44 -2.80
N LEU A 37 5.22 2.45 -3.51
CA LEU A 37 6.29 2.69 -4.50
C LEU A 37 5.83 3.59 -5.64
N GLU A 38 4.53 3.64 -5.94
CA GLU A 38 3.98 4.53 -6.95
C GLU A 38 3.66 5.93 -6.39
N ASN A 39 3.92 6.15 -5.13
CA ASN A 39 3.85 7.47 -4.49
C ASN A 39 2.52 8.21 -4.75
N GLY A 40 1.41 7.51 -4.55
CA GLY A 40 0.07 8.07 -4.69
C GLY A 40 -0.52 8.01 -6.10
N ARG A 41 0.23 7.49 -7.09
CA ARG A 41 -0.31 7.28 -8.43
C ARG A 41 -1.18 6.04 -8.47
N VAL A 42 -2.10 6.03 -9.43
CA VAL A 42 -3.00 4.88 -9.61
C VAL A 42 -2.23 3.68 -10.15
N VAL A 43 -2.41 2.53 -9.52
CA VAL A 43 -1.81 1.27 -9.96
C VAL A 43 -2.94 0.36 -10.47
N PRO A 44 -2.91 -0.06 -11.74
CA PRO A 44 -3.91 -0.98 -12.26
C PRO A 44 -3.91 -2.31 -11.51
N ARG A 45 -5.08 -2.94 -11.40
CA ARG A 45 -5.19 -4.25 -10.73
C ARG A 45 -4.24 -5.28 -11.31
N ALA A 46 -4.12 -5.31 -12.63
CA ALA A 46 -3.22 -6.25 -13.30
C ALA A 46 -1.77 -6.06 -12.86
N ALA A 47 -1.34 -4.82 -12.70
CA ALA A 47 0.00 -4.52 -12.24
C ALA A 47 0.22 -4.93 -10.78
N LEU A 48 -0.80 -4.76 -9.93
CA LEU A 48 -0.73 -5.22 -8.54
C LEU A 48 -0.66 -6.74 -8.45
N ILE A 49 -1.46 -7.43 -9.25
CA ILE A 49 -1.45 -8.90 -9.28
C ILE A 49 -0.07 -9.40 -9.72
N GLU A 50 0.49 -8.80 -10.76
CA GLU A 50 1.84 -9.17 -11.21
C GLU A 50 2.88 -8.90 -10.14
N ALA A 51 2.79 -7.77 -9.46
CA ALA A 51 3.74 -7.42 -8.40
C ALA A 51 3.67 -8.38 -7.21
N ILE A 52 2.48 -8.86 -6.88
CA ILE A 52 2.28 -9.73 -5.72
C ILE A 52 2.61 -11.20 -6.03
N TRP A 53 2.18 -11.71 -7.18
CA TRP A 53 2.30 -13.13 -7.53
C TRP A 53 3.26 -13.41 -8.69
N GLY A 54 3.61 -12.41 -9.47
CA GLY A 54 4.40 -12.63 -10.68
C GLY A 54 3.60 -13.46 -11.69
N GLU A 55 4.29 -14.43 -12.32
CA GLU A 55 3.67 -15.30 -13.30
C GLU A 55 2.83 -16.41 -12.67
N GLU A 56 2.90 -16.57 -11.36
CA GLU A 56 2.23 -17.64 -10.62
C GLU A 56 0.89 -17.20 -10.03
N ALA A 57 0.25 -16.20 -10.62
CA ALA A 57 -1.02 -15.72 -10.12
C ALA A 57 -2.09 -16.80 -10.18
N PRO A 58 -2.76 -17.09 -9.06
CA PRO A 58 -3.85 -18.08 -9.06
C PRO A 58 -5.07 -17.58 -9.84
N PRO A 59 -5.96 -18.46 -10.28
CA PRO A 59 -7.21 -18.01 -10.95
C PRO A 59 -8.03 -17.03 -10.12
N ALA A 60 -7.96 -17.13 -8.79
CA ALA A 60 -8.70 -16.26 -7.88
C ALA A 60 -7.90 -15.01 -7.47
N ALA A 61 -6.82 -14.66 -8.18
CA ALA A 61 -5.96 -13.53 -7.79
C ALA A 61 -6.73 -12.21 -7.64
N ALA A 62 -7.67 -11.94 -8.54
CA ALA A 62 -8.46 -10.71 -8.47
C ALA A 62 -9.31 -10.65 -7.20
N ALA A 63 -9.92 -11.77 -6.81
CA ALA A 63 -10.71 -11.85 -5.59
C ALA A 63 -9.80 -11.73 -4.35
N SER A 64 -8.64 -12.38 -4.38
CA SER A 64 -7.66 -12.29 -3.30
C SER A 64 -7.15 -10.86 -3.13
N LEU A 65 -6.91 -10.15 -4.23
CA LEU A 65 -6.49 -8.76 -4.17
C LEU A 65 -7.56 -7.90 -3.48
N GLN A 66 -8.84 -8.11 -3.79
CA GLN A 66 -9.90 -7.37 -3.11
C GLN A 66 -9.90 -7.62 -1.61
N VAL A 67 -9.65 -8.85 -1.19
CA VAL A 67 -9.52 -9.18 0.24
C VAL A 67 -8.36 -8.43 0.88
N TYR A 68 -7.22 -8.37 0.20
CA TYR A 68 -6.05 -7.65 0.72
C TYR A 68 -6.30 -6.16 0.80
N ILE A 69 -6.93 -5.57 -0.21
CA ILE A 69 -7.28 -4.14 -0.17
C ILE A 69 -8.25 -3.86 0.98
N HIS A 70 -9.24 -4.73 1.18
CA HIS A 70 -10.17 -4.59 2.29
C HIS A 70 -9.43 -4.65 3.65
N GLY A 71 -8.50 -5.60 3.79
CA GLY A 71 -7.69 -5.72 5.00
C GLY A 71 -6.83 -4.49 5.26
N LEU A 72 -6.25 -3.92 4.22
CA LEU A 72 -5.47 -2.69 4.34
C LEU A 72 -6.35 -1.50 4.75
N ARG A 73 -7.56 -1.39 4.19
CA ARG A 73 -8.51 -0.34 4.59
C ARG A 73 -8.91 -0.46 6.05
N ARG A 74 -9.06 -1.69 6.54
CA ARG A 74 -9.37 -1.90 7.96
C ARG A 74 -8.20 -1.49 8.86
N ALA A 75 -6.97 -1.74 8.41
CA ALA A 75 -5.77 -1.40 9.20
C ALA A 75 -5.45 0.10 9.16
N LEU A 76 -5.62 0.73 8.01
CA LEU A 76 -5.14 2.10 7.77
C LEU A 76 -6.25 3.15 7.79
N GLY A 77 -7.50 2.73 7.68
CA GLY A 77 -8.63 3.63 7.49
C GLY A 77 -9.21 3.51 6.09
N ALA A 78 -10.54 3.60 5.99
CA ALA A 78 -11.26 3.35 4.73
C ALA A 78 -10.87 4.31 3.61
N ASP A 79 -10.44 5.51 3.94
CA ASP A 79 -10.13 6.55 2.96
C ASP A 79 -8.71 6.49 2.42
N ARG A 80 -7.85 5.64 2.98
CA ARG A 80 -6.42 5.58 2.60
C ARG A 80 -6.20 4.98 1.22
N ILE A 81 -7.01 4.01 0.84
CA ILE A 81 -6.88 3.35 -0.45
C ILE A 81 -8.12 3.63 -1.26
N GLU A 82 -7.95 4.37 -2.35
CA GLU A 82 -9.04 4.75 -3.23
C GLU A 82 -9.10 3.80 -4.42
N THR A 83 -10.33 3.47 -4.83
CA THR A 83 -10.58 2.75 -6.07
C THR A 83 -10.81 3.76 -7.18
N LEU A 84 -10.02 3.70 -8.24
CA LEU A 84 -10.12 4.61 -9.37
C LEU A 84 -10.11 3.80 -10.67
N GLY A 85 -11.26 3.73 -11.33
CA GLY A 85 -11.40 2.92 -12.54
C GLY A 85 -11.09 1.46 -12.26
N SER A 86 -10.12 0.90 -12.98
CA SER A 86 -9.67 -0.49 -12.81
C SER A 86 -8.46 -0.63 -11.90
N GLY A 87 -8.18 0.38 -11.07
CA GLY A 87 -7.00 0.37 -10.24
C GLY A 87 -7.23 0.93 -8.86
N TYR A 88 -6.15 1.05 -8.10
CA TYR A 88 -6.15 1.58 -6.75
C TYR A 88 -5.02 2.57 -6.59
N ARG A 89 -5.17 3.47 -5.64
CA ARG A 89 -4.06 4.32 -5.20
C ARG A 89 -4.09 4.46 -3.69
N VAL A 90 -2.92 4.63 -3.10
CA VAL A 90 -2.81 5.00 -1.70
C VAL A 90 -2.81 6.52 -1.60
N ARG A 91 -3.64 7.08 -0.72
CA ARG A 91 -3.63 8.52 -0.47
C ARG A 91 -2.52 8.83 0.52
N LEU A 92 -1.62 9.72 0.11
CA LEU A 92 -0.47 10.12 0.92
C LEU A 92 -0.53 11.63 1.14
N ASP A 93 -0.46 12.04 2.40
CA ASP A 93 -0.29 13.43 2.74
C ASP A 93 1.20 13.76 2.75
N GLN A 94 1.52 15.05 2.77
CA GLN A 94 2.90 15.50 2.75
C GLN A 94 3.70 14.87 3.90
N ASP A 95 4.91 14.38 3.58
CA ASP A 95 5.86 13.80 4.53
C ASP A 95 5.43 12.48 5.17
N GLU A 96 4.39 11.83 4.66
CA GLU A 96 3.98 10.54 5.20
C GLU A 96 4.83 9.38 4.70
N LEU A 97 5.46 9.49 3.53
CA LEU A 97 6.27 8.43 2.94
C LEU A 97 7.75 8.79 3.00
N ASP A 98 8.55 7.92 3.59
CA ASP A 98 9.99 8.15 3.76
C ASP A 98 10.73 8.23 2.42
N LEU A 99 10.28 7.49 1.39
CA LEU A 99 10.86 7.58 0.06
C LEU A 99 10.68 8.98 -0.53
N ALA A 100 9.50 9.57 -0.37
CA ALA A 100 9.25 10.92 -0.86
C ALA A 100 10.14 11.94 -0.15
N ARG A 101 10.33 11.81 1.14
CA ARG A 101 11.25 12.68 1.89
C ARG A 101 12.69 12.51 1.43
N PHE A 102 13.09 11.28 1.16
CA PHE A 102 14.43 11.01 0.63
C PHE A 102 14.65 11.70 -0.72
N GLU A 103 13.68 11.62 -1.61
CA GLU A 103 13.75 12.26 -2.93
C GLU A 103 13.83 13.79 -2.82
N GLN A 104 13.17 14.38 -1.84
CA GLN A 104 13.23 15.83 -1.61
C GLN A 104 14.58 16.31 -1.10
N LEU A 105 15.34 15.44 -0.46
CA LEU A 105 16.64 15.77 0.08
C LEU A 105 17.76 15.67 -0.96
N VAL A 106 17.49 15.08 -2.09
CA VAL A 106 18.40 14.94 -3.21
C VAL A 106 18.13 16.02 -4.25
#